data_d3b6cedc77ff17c537c9f4ac98de8533
#
_entry.id   d3b6cedc77ff17c537c9f4ac98de8533
#
_cell.length_a   1.000
_cell.length_b   1.000
_cell.length_c   1.000
_cell.angle_alpha   90.00
_cell.angle_beta   90.00
_cell.angle_gamma   90.00
#
_symmetry.space_group_name_H-M   'P 1'
#
loop_
_entity.id
_entity.type
_entity.pdbx_description
1 polymer ?
#
loop_
_entity_poly.entity_id
_entity_poly.type
_entity_poly.pdbx_seq_one_letter_code
_entity_poly.pdbx_strand_id
1 'polypeptide(L)'
;MQLFPAIDLRGGKVVRLTQGDYSRMTVYGEDPCAQARQFLTAGAKNLHVVDLDGAKDGTLSNYDTIAALAKQGGLYIEVGGGIRTEERIENYLSLGVGRCILGSVAVTDFAFTARMLQKYGDRIAVGVDAKDGYVAIHGWKEVSAEPGVDFCKRLADAGCTAIIYTDIACDGAM
;
A
#
# COMPACT_ATOMS: atom_id res chain seq x y z
N MET A 1 -19.96 3.40 2.91
CA MET A 1 -18.55 3.85 2.87
C MET A 1 -17.73 2.92 3.76
N GLN A 2 -16.57 2.46 3.32
CA GLN A 2 -15.60 1.70 4.14
C GLN A 2 -14.45 2.63 4.50
N LEU A 3 -14.01 2.58 5.77
CA LEU A 3 -12.85 3.33 6.24
C LEU A 3 -11.68 2.37 6.44
N PHE A 4 -10.50 2.80 6.00
CA PHE A 4 -9.23 2.12 6.19
C PHE A 4 -8.29 3.08 6.92
N PRO A 5 -8.26 3.07 8.27
CA PRO A 5 -7.19 3.78 8.98
C PRO A 5 -5.84 3.27 8.48
N ALA A 6 -4.84 4.16 8.39
CA ALA A 6 -3.55 3.82 7.82
C ALA A 6 -2.45 3.74 8.88
N ILE A 7 -1.53 2.81 8.68
CA ILE A 7 -0.25 2.70 9.39
C ILE A 7 0.87 2.66 8.36
N ASP A 8 1.71 3.67 8.37
CA ASP A 8 2.97 3.66 7.64
C ASP A 8 4.06 3.06 8.52
N LEU A 9 4.74 2.02 8.03
CA LEU A 9 5.80 1.32 8.75
C LEU A 9 7.17 1.71 8.25
N ARG A 10 8.06 2.07 9.17
CA ARG A 10 9.49 2.24 8.91
C ARG A 10 10.31 1.76 10.11
N GLY A 11 11.22 0.81 9.88
CA GLY A 11 12.05 0.23 10.94
C GLY A 11 11.21 -0.36 12.09
N GLY A 12 10.07 -0.97 11.79
CA GLY A 12 9.15 -1.54 12.78
C GLY A 12 8.27 -0.55 13.55
N LYS A 13 8.34 0.76 13.23
CA LYS A 13 7.62 1.82 13.92
C LYS A 13 6.50 2.39 13.07
N VAL A 14 5.51 3.00 13.74
CA VAL A 14 4.44 3.79 13.10
C VAL A 14 4.96 5.19 12.83
N VAL A 15 5.00 5.56 11.56
CA VAL A 15 5.51 6.86 11.12
C VAL A 15 4.53 7.56 10.18
N ARG A 16 4.81 8.81 9.87
CA ARG A 16 4.19 9.58 8.78
C ARG A 16 5.26 10.39 8.07
N LEU A 17 5.21 10.35 6.74
CA LEU A 17 5.99 11.24 5.90
C LEU A 17 5.13 12.44 5.48
N THR A 18 5.71 13.61 5.34
CA THR A 18 5.04 14.75 4.71
C THR A 18 5.35 14.71 3.22
N GLN A 19 4.31 14.54 2.38
CA GLN A 19 4.44 14.45 0.91
C GLN A 19 5.48 13.41 0.46
N GLY A 20 5.58 12.28 1.16
CA GLY A 20 6.51 11.19 0.86
C GLY A 20 8.00 11.48 1.17
N ASP A 21 8.32 12.63 1.75
CA ASP A 21 9.70 13.01 2.05
C ASP A 21 10.23 12.30 3.30
N TYR A 22 11.18 11.38 3.11
CA TYR A 22 11.82 10.62 4.18
C TYR A 22 12.62 11.48 5.17
N SER A 23 13.01 12.71 4.80
CA SER A 23 13.66 13.67 5.70
C SER A 23 12.67 14.38 6.62
N ARG A 24 11.39 14.35 6.26
CA ARG A 24 10.27 14.98 6.99
C ARG A 24 9.38 13.94 7.62
N MET A 25 9.99 12.99 8.35
CA MET A 25 9.31 11.89 9.01
C MET A 25 9.00 12.23 10.46
N THR A 26 7.78 11.95 10.88
CA THR A 26 7.33 11.99 12.28
C THR A 26 7.05 10.56 12.76
N VAL A 27 7.54 10.20 13.95
CA VAL A 27 7.22 8.92 14.59
C VAL A 27 6.00 9.13 15.48
N TYR A 28 4.93 8.35 15.23
CA TYR A 28 3.68 8.40 15.99
C TYR A 28 3.59 7.31 17.05
N GLY A 29 4.30 6.21 16.87
CA GLY A 29 4.28 5.09 17.82
C GLY A 29 5.39 4.09 17.58
N GLU A 30 5.82 3.46 18.66
CA GLU A 30 6.86 2.42 18.64
C GLU A 30 6.25 1.01 18.45
N ASP A 31 4.95 0.83 18.69
CA ASP A 31 4.24 -0.45 18.61
C ASP A 31 3.07 -0.38 17.62
N PRO A 32 3.26 -0.85 16.37
CA PRO A 32 2.18 -0.90 15.39
C PRO A 32 0.98 -1.75 15.80
N CYS A 33 1.20 -2.83 16.57
CA CYS A 33 0.12 -3.66 17.06
C CYS A 33 -0.73 -2.93 18.10
N ALA A 34 -0.13 -2.09 18.94
CA ALA A 34 -0.87 -1.24 19.87
C ALA A 34 -1.72 -0.21 19.11
N GLN A 35 -1.18 0.40 18.06
CA GLN A 35 -1.93 1.32 17.20
C GLN A 35 -3.10 0.63 16.50
N ALA A 36 -2.91 -0.57 15.96
CA ALA A 36 -3.97 -1.34 15.34
C ALA A 36 -5.08 -1.71 16.34
N ARG A 37 -4.72 -2.07 17.58
CA ARG A 37 -5.71 -2.30 18.67
C ARG A 37 -6.54 -1.06 18.99
N GLN A 38 -5.93 0.12 18.98
CA GLN A 38 -6.66 1.38 19.17
C GLN A 38 -7.70 1.60 18.07
N PHE A 39 -7.33 1.37 16.81
CA PHE A 39 -8.25 1.46 15.68
C PHE A 39 -9.40 0.43 15.80
N LEU A 40 -9.08 -0.81 16.16
CA LEU A 40 -10.08 -1.86 16.36
C LEU A 40 -11.06 -1.47 17.51
N THR A 41 -10.56 -0.95 18.62
CA THR A 41 -11.37 -0.48 19.74
C THR A 41 -12.26 0.71 19.36
N ALA A 42 -11.78 1.58 18.47
CA ALA A 42 -12.55 2.68 17.90
C ALA A 42 -13.59 2.22 16.86
N GLY A 43 -13.69 0.91 16.57
CA GLY A 43 -14.69 0.34 15.67
C GLY A 43 -14.24 0.16 14.23
N ALA A 44 -12.96 0.33 13.93
CA ALA A 44 -12.43 0.03 12.59
C ALA A 44 -12.64 -1.45 12.24
N LYS A 45 -12.88 -1.72 10.97
CA LYS A 45 -12.99 -3.07 10.40
C LYS A 45 -11.83 -3.40 9.47
N ASN A 46 -11.15 -2.37 8.98
CA ASN A 46 -10.09 -2.50 8.01
C ASN A 46 -8.84 -1.76 8.48
N LEU A 47 -7.70 -2.09 7.90
CA LEU A 47 -6.42 -1.43 8.14
C LEU A 47 -5.64 -1.36 6.83
N HIS A 48 -5.16 -0.18 6.49
CA HIS A 48 -4.23 0.05 5.39
C HIS A 48 -2.81 0.11 5.95
N VAL A 49 -1.91 -0.72 5.46
CA VAL A 49 -0.51 -0.78 5.91
C VAL A 49 0.42 -0.48 4.73
N VAL A 50 1.33 0.47 4.93
CA VAL A 50 2.37 0.80 3.95
C VAL A 50 3.74 0.44 4.52
N ASP A 51 4.44 -0.49 3.87
CA ASP A 51 5.84 -0.80 4.16
C ASP A 51 6.76 0.19 3.43
N LEU A 52 7.16 1.26 4.13
CA LEU A 52 8.01 2.30 3.55
C LEU A 52 9.45 1.84 3.27
N ASP A 53 9.97 0.86 4.02
CA ASP A 53 11.29 0.28 3.74
C ASP A 53 11.22 -0.59 2.48
N GLY A 54 10.19 -1.44 2.37
CA GLY A 54 9.93 -2.21 1.15
C GLY A 54 9.70 -1.34 -0.08
N ALA A 55 8.99 -0.21 0.06
CA ALA A 55 8.79 0.75 -1.01
C ALA A 55 10.09 1.40 -1.47
N LYS A 56 10.99 1.73 -0.52
CA LYS A 56 12.25 2.44 -0.77
C LYS A 56 13.29 1.56 -1.45
N ASP A 57 13.54 0.38 -0.91
CA ASP A 57 14.66 -0.48 -1.31
C ASP A 57 14.29 -1.95 -1.59
N GLY A 58 13.02 -2.31 -1.41
CA GLY A 58 12.51 -3.67 -1.63
C GLY A 58 12.86 -4.66 -0.53
N THR A 59 13.35 -4.19 0.63
CA THR A 59 13.66 -5.05 1.77
C THR A 59 12.39 -5.63 2.41
N LEU A 60 12.57 -6.64 3.28
CA LEU A 60 11.52 -7.25 4.09
C LEU A 60 11.64 -6.85 5.57
N SER A 61 12.19 -5.66 5.84
CA SER A 61 12.50 -5.21 7.20
C SER A 61 11.27 -5.20 8.13
N ASN A 62 10.08 -4.95 7.58
CA ASN A 62 8.83 -4.90 8.34
C ASN A 62 7.98 -6.18 8.23
N TYR A 63 8.52 -7.26 7.63
CA TYR A 63 7.76 -8.50 7.40
C TYR A 63 7.21 -9.10 8.71
N ASP A 64 8.05 -9.20 9.74
CA ASP A 64 7.64 -9.74 11.05
C ASP A 64 6.60 -8.85 11.75
N THR A 65 6.71 -7.53 11.56
CA THR A 65 5.72 -6.56 12.06
C THR A 65 4.37 -6.76 11.38
N ILE A 66 4.36 -6.93 10.05
CA ILE A 66 3.14 -7.20 9.29
C ILE A 66 2.55 -8.56 9.67
N ALA A 67 3.39 -9.58 9.89
CA ALA A 67 2.96 -10.88 10.39
C ALA A 67 2.28 -10.77 11.76
N ALA A 68 2.84 -9.97 12.66
CA ALA A 68 2.26 -9.73 13.99
C ALA A 68 0.91 -9.00 13.90
N LEU A 69 0.77 -8.00 13.02
CA LEU A 69 -0.48 -7.32 12.75
C LEU A 69 -1.55 -8.27 12.21
N ALA A 70 -1.20 -9.12 11.23
CA ALA A 70 -2.11 -10.10 10.66
C ALA A 70 -2.55 -11.15 11.71
N LYS A 71 -1.63 -11.63 12.54
CA LYS A 71 -1.90 -12.59 13.60
C LYS A 71 -2.79 -12.02 14.71
N GLN A 72 -2.73 -10.73 14.96
CA GLN A 72 -3.58 -10.07 15.96
C GLN A 72 -5.07 -10.26 15.67
N GLY A 73 -5.46 -10.27 14.39
CA GLY A 73 -6.83 -10.49 13.94
C GLY A 73 -7.77 -9.31 14.20
N GLY A 74 -9.03 -9.48 13.78
CA GLY A 74 -10.09 -8.49 13.99
C GLY A 74 -10.17 -7.38 12.94
N LEU A 75 -9.13 -7.18 12.13
CA LEU A 75 -9.08 -6.20 11.04
C LEU A 75 -8.83 -6.91 9.70
N TYR A 76 -9.53 -6.47 8.67
CA TYR A 76 -9.18 -6.80 7.28
C TYR A 76 -7.98 -5.92 6.90
N ILE A 77 -6.83 -6.54 6.63
CA ILE A 77 -5.58 -5.82 6.38
C ILE A 77 -5.28 -5.81 4.89
N GLU A 78 -4.99 -4.64 4.34
CA GLU A 78 -4.34 -4.49 3.05
C GLU A 78 -2.92 -3.95 3.24
N VAL A 79 -1.97 -4.47 2.46
CA VAL A 79 -0.55 -4.12 2.57
C VAL A 79 -0.01 -3.67 1.23
N GLY A 80 0.65 -2.51 1.23
CA GLY A 80 1.43 -1.99 0.12
C GLY A 80 2.88 -1.71 0.52
N GLY A 81 3.72 -1.37 -0.46
CA GLY A 81 5.13 -1.05 -0.25
C GLY A 81 6.08 -2.10 -0.82
N GLY A 82 6.57 -1.85 -2.04
CA GLY A 82 7.61 -2.66 -2.67
C GLY A 82 7.20 -4.06 -3.15
N ILE A 83 5.92 -4.34 -3.29
CA ILE A 83 5.43 -5.61 -3.83
C ILE A 83 5.61 -5.61 -5.35
N ARG A 84 6.56 -6.44 -5.84
CA ARG A 84 6.96 -6.47 -7.25
C ARG A 84 7.03 -7.89 -7.83
N THR A 85 6.80 -8.91 -7.02
CA THR A 85 6.88 -10.32 -7.41
C THR A 85 5.68 -11.09 -6.88
N GLU A 86 5.33 -12.17 -7.56
CA GLU A 86 4.26 -13.06 -7.15
C GLU A 86 4.58 -13.74 -5.81
N GLU A 87 5.83 -14.13 -5.60
CA GLU A 87 6.30 -14.70 -4.32
C GLU A 87 6.02 -13.74 -3.15
N ARG A 88 6.24 -12.42 -3.34
CA ARG A 88 5.94 -11.42 -2.29
C ARG A 88 4.45 -11.36 -2.00
N ILE A 89 3.60 -11.44 -3.02
CA ILE A 89 2.15 -11.53 -2.87
C ILE A 89 1.78 -12.75 -2.04
N GLU A 90 2.26 -13.93 -2.44
CA GLU A 90 1.96 -15.20 -1.77
C GLU A 90 2.42 -15.19 -0.30
N ASN A 91 3.60 -14.64 -0.02
CA ASN A 91 4.13 -14.50 1.33
C ASN A 91 3.18 -13.67 2.22
N TYR A 92 2.73 -12.49 1.77
CA TYR A 92 1.80 -11.69 2.56
C TYR A 92 0.42 -12.34 2.70
N LEU A 93 -0.11 -12.92 1.62
CA LEU A 93 -1.40 -13.60 1.66
C LEU A 93 -1.38 -14.82 2.61
N SER A 94 -0.26 -15.53 2.71
CA SER A 94 -0.09 -16.67 3.65
C SER A 94 -0.06 -16.24 5.12
N LEU A 95 0.30 -14.99 5.42
CA LEU A 95 0.23 -14.43 6.78
C LEU A 95 -1.21 -14.12 7.23
N GLY A 96 -2.19 -14.19 6.32
CA GLY A 96 -3.57 -13.79 6.59
C GLY A 96 -3.88 -12.35 6.20
N VAL A 97 -2.97 -11.66 5.46
CA VAL A 97 -3.27 -10.37 4.84
C VAL A 97 -4.41 -10.54 3.83
N GLY A 98 -5.42 -9.69 3.91
CA GLY A 98 -6.60 -9.76 3.07
C GLY A 98 -6.32 -9.39 1.62
N ARG A 99 -5.46 -8.36 1.39
CA ARG A 99 -5.19 -7.81 0.06
C ARG A 99 -3.78 -7.24 -0.04
N CYS A 100 -3.12 -7.45 -1.18
CA CYS A 100 -1.85 -6.84 -1.53
C CYS A 100 -2.07 -5.65 -2.48
N ILE A 101 -1.30 -4.59 -2.30
CA ILE A 101 -1.38 -3.37 -3.11
C ILE A 101 -0.15 -3.30 -4.01
N LEU A 102 -0.37 -3.32 -5.32
CA LEU A 102 0.67 -3.11 -6.32
C LEU A 102 0.74 -1.62 -6.64
N GLY A 103 1.91 -1.03 -6.47
CA GLY A 103 2.18 0.38 -6.82
C GLY A 103 2.92 0.50 -8.14
N SER A 104 4.17 1.01 -8.13
CA SER A 104 4.97 1.30 -9.32
C SER A 104 5.06 0.15 -10.34
N VAL A 105 5.04 -1.11 -9.87
CA VAL A 105 5.07 -2.28 -10.75
C VAL A 105 3.86 -2.33 -11.70
N ALA A 106 2.73 -1.77 -11.28
CA ALA A 106 1.54 -1.73 -12.13
C ALA A 106 1.72 -0.85 -13.39
N VAL A 107 2.60 0.15 -13.31
CA VAL A 107 2.98 0.97 -14.48
C VAL A 107 4.15 0.35 -15.23
N THR A 108 5.19 -0.10 -14.51
CA THR A 108 6.44 -0.57 -15.14
C THR A 108 6.34 -1.96 -15.73
N ASP A 109 5.43 -2.80 -15.22
CA ASP A 109 5.10 -4.13 -15.77
C ASP A 109 3.58 -4.39 -15.66
N PHE A 110 2.84 -3.75 -16.58
CA PHE A 110 1.40 -3.93 -16.64
C PHE A 110 0.98 -5.38 -16.93
N ALA A 111 1.78 -6.10 -17.72
CA ALA A 111 1.49 -7.51 -18.03
C ALA A 111 1.55 -8.40 -16.78
N PHE A 112 2.53 -8.18 -15.92
CA PHE A 112 2.59 -8.84 -14.60
C PHE A 112 1.34 -8.49 -13.79
N THR A 113 0.99 -7.21 -13.69
CA THR A 113 -0.17 -6.75 -12.92
C THR A 113 -1.47 -7.38 -13.41
N ALA A 114 -1.71 -7.42 -14.73
CA ALA A 114 -2.88 -8.06 -15.31
C ALA A 114 -2.96 -9.55 -14.97
N ARG A 115 -1.84 -10.28 -15.00
CA ARG A 115 -1.78 -11.70 -14.57
C ARG A 115 -2.12 -11.85 -13.08
N MET A 116 -1.61 -10.95 -12.22
CA MET A 116 -1.90 -11.00 -10.77
C MET A 116 -3.37 -10.68 -10.48
N LEU A 117 -3.95 -9.71 -11.16
CA LEU A 117 -5.38 -9.41 -11.08
C LEU A 117 -6.22 -10.62 -11.51
N GLN A 118 -5.86 -11.28 -12.59
CA GLN A 118 -6.56 -12.48 -13.06
C GLN A 118 -6.43 -13.66 -12.06
N LYS A 119 -5.24 -13.86 -11.47
CA LYS A 119 -4.98 -15.00 -10.58
C LYS A 119 -5.59 -14.80 -9.19
N TYR A 120 -5.49 -13.60 -8.62
CA TYR A 120 -5.83 -13.33 -7.21
C TYR A 120 -7.10 -12.50 -7.03
N GLY A 121 -7.64 -11.91 -8.11
CA GLY A 121 -8.91 -11.17 -8.09
C GLY A 121 -8.91 -10.02 -7.09
N ASP A 122 -9.90 -9.99 -6.23
CA ASP A 122 -10.13 -8.97 -5.20
C ASP A 122 -9.06 -8.92 -4.09
N ARG A 123 -8.15 -9.90 -4.08
CA ARG A 123 -6.99 -9.89 -3.19
C ARG A 123 -5.83 -9.03 -3.70
N ILE A 124 -5.98 -8.40 -4.87
CA ILE A 124 -5.06 -7.40 -5.39
C ILE A 124 -5.80 -6.08 -5.52
N ALA A 125 -5.19 -5.02 -4.99
CA ALA A 125 -5.52 -3.64 -5.32
C ALA A 125 -4.33 -3.00 -6.05
N VAL A 126 -4.59 -1.88 -6.72
CA VAL A 126 -3.53 -1.09 -7.34
C VAL A 126 -3.51 0.32 -6.73
N GLY A 127 -2.34 0.72 -6.24
CA GLY A 127 -2.07 2.09 -5.82
C GLY A 127 -1.70 2.94 -7.04
N VAL A 128 -2.45 4.03 -7.25
CA VAL A 128 -2.23 5.01 -8.30
C VAL A 128 -1.94 6.34 -7.63
N ASP A 129 -0.67 6.64 -7.47
CA ASP A 129 -0.22 7.91 -6.92
C ASP A 129 -0.05 8.90 -8.07
N ALA A 130 -0.70 10.04 -8.01
CA ALA A 130 -0.71 11.01 -9.09
C ALA A 130 -0.10 12.35 -8.66
N LYS A 131 0.66 12.96 -9.56
CA LYS A 131 1.17 14.31 -9.46
C LYS A 131 0.81 15.07 -10.74
N ASP A 132 0.14 16.19 -10.59
CA ASP A 132 -0.30 17.02 -11.73
C ASP A 132 -1.09 16.21 -12.78
N GLY A 133 -1.86 15.20 -12.32
CA GLY A 133 -2.68 14.33 -13.17
C GLY A 133 -1.97 13.14 -13.81
N TYR A 134 -0.67 12.98 -13.61
CA TYR A 134 0.14 11.87 -14.14
C TYR A 134 0.59 10.92 -13.05
N VAL A 135 0.70 9.62 -13.38
CA VAL A 135 1.08 8.59 -12.40
C VAL A 135 2.53 8.73 -11.99
N ALA A 136 2.78 8.82 -10.70
CA ALA A 136 4.11 8.80 -10.11
C ALA A 136 4.54 7.38 -9.76
N ILE A 137 5.82 7.09 -9.93
CA ILE A 137 6.43 5.79 -9.69
C ILE A 137 7.69 5.91 -8.83
N HIS A 138 8.25 4.75 -8.41
CA HIS A 138 9.48 4.67 -7.63
C HIS A 138 9.45 5.46 -6.31
N GLY A 139 8.31 5.40 -5.58
CA GLY A 139 8.14 6.15 -4.32
C GLY A 139 8.12 7.66 -4.58
N TRP A 140 7.38 8.07 -5.62
CA TRP A 140 7.12 9.45 -6.04
C TRP A 140 8.34 10.21 -6.58
N LYS A 141 9.44 9.51 -6.89
CA LYS A 141 10.68 10.12 -7.40
C LYS A 141 10.62 10.46 -8.88
N GLU A 142 9.72 9.81 -9.60
CA GLU A 142 9.56 9.95 -11.04
C GLU A 142 8.07 10.07 -11.38
N VAL A 143 7.75 10.94 -12.33
CA VAL A 143 6.40 11.07 -12.89
C VAL A 143 6.41 10.45 -14.27
N SER A 144 5.55 9.47 -14.50
CA SER A 144 5.41 8.80 -15.79
C SER A 144 4.65 9.68 -16.79
N ALA A 145 4.65 9.29 -18.06
CA ALA A 145 3.81 9.93 -19.08
C ALA A 145 2.35 9.40 -19.09
N GLU A 146 2.00 8.51 -18.16
CA GLU A 146 0.67 7.89 -18.08
C GLU A 146 -0.31 8.79 -17.33
N PRO A 147 -1.41 9.26 -17.96
CA PRO A 147 -2.45 10.00 -17.25
C PRO A 147 -3.14 9.11 -16.21
N GLY A 148 -3.28 9.59 -14.97
CA GLY A 148 -3.80 8.79 -13.85
C GLY A 148 -5.20 8.25 -14.08
N VAL A 149 -6.11 9.05 -14.65
CA VAL A 149 -7.49 8.63 -14.93
C VAL A 149 -7.54 7.55 -16.02
N ASP A 150 -6.74 7.68 -17.08
CA ASP A 150 -6.71 6.69 -18.16
C ASP A 150 -6.05 5.39 -17.68
N PHE A 151 -5.06 5.48 -16.82
CA PHE A 151 -4.49 4.33 -16.16
C PHE A 151 -5.50 3.59 -15.28
N CYS A 152 -6.31 4.31 -14.51
CA CYS A 152 -7.40 3.70 -13.72
C CYS A 152 -8.42 2.96 -14.60
N LYS A 153 -8.80 3.52 -15.76
CA LYS A 153 -9.69 2.85 -16.71
C LYS A 153 -9.06 1.57 -17.23
N ARG A 154 -7.79 1.63 -17.64
CA ARG A 154 -7.04 0.47 -18.13
C ARG A 154 -6.92 -0.63 -17.07
N LEU A 155 -6.75 -0.29 -15.81
CA LEU A 155 -6.77 -1.22 -14.69
C LEU A 155 -8.15 -1.86 -14.50
N ALA A 156 -9.23 -1.07 -14.59
CA ALA A 156 -10.59 -1.57 -14.49
C ALA A 156 -10.90 -2.57 -15.62
N ASP A 157 -10.48 -2.27 -16.86
CA ASP A 157 -10.62 -3.16 -18.02
C ASP A 157 -9.83 -4.47 -17.84
N ALA A 158 -8.71 -4.43 -17.09
CA ALA A 158 -7.93 -5.61 -16.71
C ALA A 158 -8.52 -6.40 -15.52
N GLY A 159 -9.66 -5.97 -14.98
CA GLY A 159 -10.37 -6.64 -13.88
C GLY A 159 -9.97 -6.15 -12.47
N CYS A 160 -9.32 -5.01 -12.35
CA CYS A 160 -9.02 -4.42 -11.05
C CYS A 160 -10.31 -3.93 -10.37
N THR A 161 -10.63 -4.49 -9.20
CA THR A 161 -11.84 -4.15 -8.44
C THR A 161 -11.60 -3.09 -7.35
N ALA A 162 -10.34 -2.79 -7.04
CA ALA A 162 -9.98 -1.81 -6.02
C ALA A 162 -8.77 -0.99 -6.46
N ILE A 163 -8.95 0.32 -6.53
CA ILE A 163 -7.89 1.30 -6.82
C ILE A 163 -7.79 2.25 -5.63
N ILE A 164 -6.56 2.48 -5.16
CA ILE A 164 -6.25 3.46 -4.14
C ILE A 164 -5.60 4.64 -4.86
N TYR A 165 -6.33 5.72 -4.98
CA TYR A 165 -5.86 6.91 -5.69
C TYR A 165 -5.35 7.96 -4.70
N THR A 166 -4.09 8.38 -4.86
CA THR A 166 -3.45 9.40 -4.01
C THR A 166 -3.10 10.61 -4.87
N ASP A 167 -3.60 11.79 -4.49
CA ASP A 167 -3.04 13.05 -4.98
C ASP A 167 -1.86 13.44 -4.07
N ILE A 168 -0.64 13.30 -4.61
CA ILE A 168 0.60 13.50 -3.85
C ILE A 168 0.68 14.92 -3.28
N ALA A 169 0.14 15.93 -3.97
CA ALA A 169 0.16 17.32 -3.51
C ALA A 169 -0.62 17.51 -2.20
N CYS A 170 -1.64 16.66 -1.97
CA CYS A 170 -2.51 16.72 -0.80
C CYS A 170 -2.10 15.74 0.30
N ASP A 171 -1.25 14.76 0.02
CA ASP A 171 -0.88 13.73 1.00
C ASP A 171 -0.03 14.32 2.14
N GLY A 172 -0.47 14.06 3.38
CA GLY A 172 0.19 14.57 4.57
C GLY A 172 0.15 16.10 4.72
N ALA A 173 -0.59 16.81 3.89
CA ALA A 173 -0.79 18.25 3.95
C ALA A 173 -2.19 18.54 4.49
N MET A 174 -2.32 18.82 5.78
CA MET A 174 -3.52 19.34 6.43
C MET A 174 -3.26 20.74 6.95
#